data_6f6b606ffb3e2bc1b58915dfba334d47
#
_entry.id   6f6b606ffb3e2bc1b58915dfba334d47
#
_cell.length_a   1.000
_cell.length_b   1.000
_cell.length_c   1.000
_cell.angle_alpha   90.00
_cell.angle_beta   90.00
_cell.angle_gamma   90.00
#
_symmetry.space_group_name_H-M   'P 1'
#
loop_
_entity.id
_entity.type
_entity.pdbx_description
1 polymer ?
#
loop_
_entity_poly.entity_id
_entity_poly.type
_entity_poly.pdbx_seq_one_letter_code
_entity_poly.pdbx_strand_id
1 'polypeptide(L)'
;MRSSLVGSEMCIRDSYPQFGGPTTASTFDALSDELQGQRWLPDLRFVSSYHDHPAYIKAIADSIREHWESHGRADKLVLSYHGMPKRYLLEGDPYHCQCIKTSRLVADELGLSEDDYMSTFQSRFGRDEWLKPYTDETLQGLPEAGVKSLQIICPGFSADCLETIEEIGMENRDYFIEAGGERYEYIPCLNATANHIDSVSYTHLRAHETRTHR
;
A
#
# COMPACT_ATOMS: atom_id res chain seq x y z
N MET A 1 -3.83 -20.18 -36.07
CA MET A 1 -2.59 -20.76 -35.51
C MET A 1 -2.60 -20.48 -34.02
N ARG A 2 -2.85 -21.48 -33.20
CA ARG A 2 -2.68 -21.36 -31.75
C ARG A 2 -1.19 -21.47 -31.47
N SER A 3 -0.53 -20.39 -31.09
CA SER A 3 0.83 -20.48 -30.59
C SER A 3 0.75 -21.17 -29.22
N SER A 4 1.20 -22.39 -29.15
CA SER A 4 1.38 -23.09 -27.89
C SER A 4 2.51 -22.41 -27.14
N LEU A 5 2.18 -21.68 -26.10
CA LEU A 5 3.14 -21.20 -25.10
C LEU A 5 3.53 -22.41 -24.23
N VAL A 6 4.44 -23.23 -24.74
CA VAL A 6 5.10 -24.25 -23.93
C VAL A 6 6.18 -23.53 -23.12
N GLY A 7 6.02 -23.46 -21.80
CA GLY A 7 7.04 -23.00 -20.87
C GLY A 7 6.99 -21.53 -20.47
N SER A 8 5.88 -20.83 -20.63
CA SER A 8 5.71 -19.51 -20.01
C SER A 8 5.09 -19.65 -18.62
N GLU A 9 5.90 -19.43 -17.60
CA GLU A 9 5.37 -19.12 -16.27
C GLU A 9 4.62 -17.78 -16.36
N MET A 10 3.30 -17.82 -16.38
CA MET A 10 2.49 -16.61 -16.29
C MET A 10 2.42 -16.20 -14.83
N CYS A 11 3.34 -15.34 -14.41
CA CYS A 11 3.25 -14.65 -13.12
C CYS A 11 2.27 -13.49 -13.26
N ILE A 12 1.02 -13.67 -12.84
CA ILE A 12 0.14 -12.56 -12.52
C ILE A 12 0.62 -12.06 -11.16
N ARG A 13 1.37 -10.95 -11.15
CA ARG A 13 1.81 -10.29 -9.93
C ARG A 13 0.95 -9.07 -9.69
N ASP A 14 -0.25 -9.31 -9.19
CA ASP A 14 -1.05 -8.29 -8.56
C ASP A 14 -0.55 -8.16 -7.12
N SER A 15 0.23 -7.12 -6.87
CA SER A 15 0.92 -6.92 -5.59
C SER A 15 0.12 -5.96 -4.71
N TYR A 16 -0.93 -6.47 -4.08
CA TYR A 16 -1.65 -5.76 -3.02
C TYR A 16 -1.13 -6.23 -1.66
N PRO A 17 -0.40 -5.40 -0.91
CA PRO A 17 0.10 -5.80 0.41
C PRO A 17 -1.02 -6.10 1.39
N GLN A 18 -2.10 -5.30 1.37
CA GLN A 18 -3.29 -5.47 2.18
C GLN A 18 -4.37 -6.22 1.37
N PHE A 19 -5.01 -7.21 2.01
CA PHE A 19 -6.14 -7.91 1.41
C PHE A 19 -7.37 -6.99 1.34
N GLY A 20 -8.08 -7.02 0.23
CA GLY A 20 -9.36 -6.36 0.05
C GLY A 20 -10.28 -7.13 -0.90
N GLY A 21 -11.58 -7.11 -0.62
CA GLY A 21 -12.59 -7.72 -1.47
C GLY A 21 -12.53 -7.24 -2.93
N PRO A 22 -12.47 -5.93 -3.20
CA PRO A 22 -12.40 -5.39 -4.56
C PRO A 22 -11.08 -5.65 -5.29
N THR A 23 -10.04 -6.08 -4.61
CA THR A 23 -8.72 -6.32 -5.18
C THR A 23 -8.35 -7.80 -5.14
N THR A 24 -7.80 -8.27 -4.02
CA THR A 24 -7.29 -9.63 -3.88
C THR A 24 -8.37 -10.68 -4.07
N ALA A 25 -9.57 -10.50 -3.48
CA ALA A 25 -10.64 -11.49 -3.61
C ALA A 25 -11.19 -11.54 -5.04
N SER A 26 -11.45 -10.38 -5.67
CA SER A 26 -11.96 -10.33 -7.04
C SER A 26 -10.97 -10.90 -8.06
N THR A 27 -9.66 -10.72 -7.83
CA THR A 27 -8.61 -11.35 -8.64
C THR A 27 -8.64 -12.87 -8.50
N PHE A 28 -8.82 -13.37 -7.26
CA PHE A 28 -8.95 -14.81 -7.01
C PHE A 28 -10.23 -15.41 -7.62
N ASP A 29 -11.34 -14.69 -7.56
CA ASP A 29 -12.60 -15.12 -8.17
C ASP A 29 -12.45 -15.27 -9.68
N ALA A 30 -11.89 -14.28 -10.37
CA ALA A 30 -11.64 -14.33 -11.80
C ALA A 30 -10.69 -15.46 -12.19
N LEU A 31 -9.63 -15.71 -11.40
CA LEU A 31 -8.72 -16.82 -11.61
C LEU A 31 -9.44 -18.17 -11.42
N SER A 32 -10.27 -18.29 -10.38
CA SER A 32 -11.01 -19.50 -10.06
C SER A 32 -12.00 -19.86 -11.16
N ASP A 33 -12.72 -18.88 -11.70
CA ASP A 33 -13.66 -19.05 -12.80
C ASP A 33 -12.94 -19.57 -14.06
N GLU A 34 -11.79 -19.02 -14.39
CA GLU A 34 -10.99 -19.49 -15.53
C GLU A 34 -10.48 -20.92 -15.34
N LEU A 35 -10.02 -21.26 -14.13
CA LEU A 35 -9.50 -22.58 -13.81
C LEU A 35 -10.56 -23.68 -13.82
N GLN A 36 -11.85 -23.38 -13.51
CA GLN A 36 -12.94 -24.35 -13.53
C GLN A 36 -13.15 -24.96 -14.94
N GLY A 37 -12.83 -24.23 -16.00
CA GLY A 37 -12.92 -24.69 -17.39
C GLY A 37 -11.75 -25.58 -17.83
N GLN A 38 -10.71 -25.71 -17.04
CA GLN A 38 -9.49 -26.38 -17.44
C GLN A 38 -9.42 -27.82 -16.93
N ARG A 39 -8.98 -28.75 -17.81
CA ARG A 39 -8.76 -30.17 -17.44
C ARG A 39 -7.43 -30.38 -16.73
N TRP A 40 -6.44 -29.60 -17.05
CA TRP A 40 -5.11 -29.60 -16.43
C TRP A 40 -4.94 -28.36 -15.59
N LEU A 41 -4.95 -28.52 -14.29
CA LEU A 41 -4.76 -27.41 -13.35
C LEU A 41 -3.26 -27.20 -13.11
N PRO A 42 -2.77 -25.95 -13.20
CA PRO A 42 -1.42 -25.62 -12.78
C PRO A 42 -1.30 -25.69 -11.25
N ASP A 43 -0.07 -25.78 -10.76
CA ASP A 43 0.20 -25.52 -9.34
C ASP A 43 -0.11 -24.06 -9.03
N LEU A 44 -1.07 -23.83 -8.15
CA LEU A 44 -1.48 -22.49 -7.74
C LEU A 44 -0.88 -22.15 -6.38
N ARG A 45 -0.16 -21.02 -6.31
CA ARG A 45 0.29 -20.41 -5.05
C ARG A 45 -0.36 -19.04 -4.91
N PHE A 46 -1.23 -18.91 -3.92
CA PHE A 46 -1.94 -17.68 -3.66
C PHE A 46 -1.48 -17.08 -2.33
N VAL A 47 -0.94 -15.84 -2.39
CA VAL A 47 -0.58 -15.03 -1.23
C VAL A 47 -1.66 -14.00 -1.01
N SER A 48 -2.48 -14.19 0.00
CA SER A 48 -3.65 -13.34 0.26
C SER A 48 -3.27 -11.94 0.76
N SER A 49 -2.18 -11.81 1.51
CA SER A 49 -1.66 -10.53 2.01
C SER A 49 -0.22 -10.70 2.53
N TYR A 50 0.54 -9.61 2.55
CA TYR A 50 1.87 -9.53 3.16
C TYR A 50 2.09 -8.20 3.89
N HIS A 51 0.99 -7.55 4.27
CA HIS A 51 0.90 -6.23 4.89
C HIS A 51 1.71 -6.05 6.18
N ASP A 52 1.99 -7.13 6.89
CA ASP A 52 2.73 -7.17 8.15
C ASP A 52 4.05 -7.97 8.07
N HIS A 53 4.45 -8.36 6.86
CA HIS A 53 5.66 -9.13 6.69
C HIS A 53 6.89 -8.27 7.02
N PRO A 54 7.82 -8.73 7.89
CA PRO A 54 8.94 -7.91 8.37
C PRO A 54 9.82 -7.32 7.25
N ALA A 55 10.07 -8.07 6.17
CA ALA A 55 10.86 -7.58 5.04
C ALA A 55 10.14 -6.43 4.29
N TYR A 56 8.81 -6.48 4.17
CA TYR A 56 8.02 -5.44 3.55
C TYR A 56 7.99 -4.18 4.43
N ILE A 57 7.73 -4.34 5.74
CA ILE A 57 7.76 -3.23 6.70
C ILE A 57 9.12 -2.54 6.70
N LYS A 58 10.20 -3.35 6.74
CA LYS A 58 11.57 -2.84 6.68
C LYS A 58 11.85 -2.08 5.37
N ALA A 59 11.41 -2.59 4.22
CA ALA A 59 11.61 -1.92 2.93
C ALA A 59 10.96 -0.53 2.90
N ILE A 60 9.73 -0.38 3.44
CA ILE A 60 9.06 0.91 3.57
C ILE A 60 9.83 1.83 4.54
N ALA A 61 10.20 1.33 5.71
CA ALA A 61 10.92 2.11 6.69
C ALA A 61 12.29 2.58 6.16
N ASP A 62 13.01 1.73 5.44
CA ASP A 62 14.29 2.10 4.82
C ASP A 62 14.11 3.19 3.75
N SER A 63 13.08 3.08 2.88
CA SER A 63 12.75 4.12 1.90
C SER A 63 12.48 5.47 2.57
N ILE A 64 11.75 5.48 3.69
CA ILE A 64 11.49 6.70 4.47
C ILE A 64 12.79 7.24 5.09
N ARG A 65 13.66 6.39 5.65
CA ARG A 65 14.95 6.80 6.22
C ARG A 65 15.86 7.43 5.16
N GLU A 66 15.98 6.81 3.98
CA GLU A 66 16.76 7.34 2.85
C GLU A 66 16.24 8.71 2.41
N HIS A 67 14.90 8.89 2.40
CA HIS A 67 14.32 10.19 2.12
C HIS A 67 14.68 11.22 3.20
N TRP A 68 14.61 10.85 4.48
CA TRP A 68 14.98 11.73 5.59
C TRP A 68 16.46 12.12 5.61
N GLU A 69 17.36 11.22 5.21
CA GLU A 69 18.79 11.53 5.08
C GLU A 69 19.05 12.63 4.05
N SER A 70 18.26 12.68 2.99
CA SER A 70 18.42 13.63 1.89
C SER A 70 17.67 14.95 2.10
N HIS A 71 16.50 14.90 2.75
CA HIS A 71 15.56 16.02 2.85
C HIS A 71 15.29 16.48 4.29
N GLY A 72 15.74 15.72 5.29
CA GLY A 72 15.36 15.92 6.67
C GLY A 72 13.93 15.45 6.97
N ARG A 73 13.56 15.38 8.25
CA ARG A 73 12.21 15.00 8.69
C ARG A 73 11.24 16.18 8.59
N ALA A 74 9.97 15.88 8.28
CA ALA A 74 8.88 16.83 8.37
C ALA A 74 8.21 16.77 9.76
N ASP A 75 7.29 17.71 10.04
CA ASP A 75 6.50 17.71 11.27
C ASP A 75 5.58 16.50 11.35
N LYS A 76 5.10 15.99 10.21
CA LYS A 76 4.18 14.86 10.13
C LYS A 76 4.52 13.93 8.96
N LEU A 77 4.50 12.62 9.24
CA LEU A 77 4.50 11.57 8.23
C LEU A 77 3.08 11.06 8.01
N VAL A 78 2.60 11.08 6.77
CA VAL A 78 1.29 10.52 6.39
C VAL A 78 1.49 9.24 5.60
N LEU A 79 0.78 8.17 6.01
CA LEU A 79 0.69 6.92 5.27
C LEU A 79 -0.71 6.88 4.62
N SER A 80 -0.77 7.16 3.33
CA SER A 80 -2.02 7.19 2.58
C SER A 80 -2.28 5.86 1.89
N TYR A 81 -3.51 5.37 1.99
CA TYR A 81 -3.97 4.14 1.37
C TYR A 81 -5.12 4.43 0.42
N HIS A 82 -5.31 3.60 -0.60
CA HIS A 82 -6.51 3.72 -1.42
C HIS A 82 -7.75 3.55 -0.54
N GLY A 83 -8.72 4.44 -0.67
CA GLY A 83 -9.98 4.34 0.05
C GLY A 83 -10.80 3.11 -0.36
N MET A 84 -11.79 2.80 0.48
CA MET A 84 -12.76 1.75 0.21
C MET A 84 -14.09 2.16 0.82
N PRO A 85 -15.25 1.85 0.23
CA PRO A 85 -16.54 2.08 0.86
C PRO A 85 -16.60 1.44 2.25
N LYS A 86 -17.02 2.21 3.25
CA LYS A 86 -17.06 1.81 4.67
C LYS A 86 -17.86 0.54 4.91
N ARG A 87 -18.86 0.26 4.06
CA ARG A 87 -19.66 -0.97 4.17
C ARG A 87 -18.80 -2.25 4.14
N TYR A 88 -17.70 -2.28 3.37
CA TYR A 88 -16.81 -3.45 3.36
C TYR A 88 -16.21 -3.75 4.73
N LEU A 89 -15.76 -2.71 5.45
CA LEU A 89 -15.30 -2.86 6.82
C LEU A 89 -16.39 -3.41 7.74
N LEU A 90 -17.62 -2.91 7.61
CA LEU A 90 -18.75 -3.34 8.42
C LEU A 90 -19.20 -4.77 8.09
N GLU A 91 -18.96 -5.24 6.89
CA GLU A 91 -19.19 -6.60 6.40
C GLU A 91 -18.03 -7.57 6.70
N GLY A 92 -16.95 -7.09 7.33
CA GLY A 92 -15.86 -7.92 7.81
C GLY A 92 -14.62 -7.96 6.89
N ASP A 93 -14.52 -7.09 5.88
CA ASP A 93 -13.31 -6.97 5.07
C ASP A 93 -12.13 -6.48 5.94
N PRO A 94 -10.99 -7.18 5.96
CA PRO A 94 -9.88 -6.85 6.84
C PRO A 94 -9.02 -5.68 6.37
N TYR A 95 -9.26 -5.11 5.18
CA TYR A 95 -8.41 -4.11 4.54
C TYR A 95 -8.04 -2.95 5.46
N HIS A 96 -9.06 -2.30 6.07
CA HIS A 96 -8.82 -1.19 6.99
C HIS A 96 -7.87 -1.56 8.14
N CYS A 97 -8.14 -2.70 8.79
CA CYS A 97 -7.32 -3.18 9.91
C CYS A 97 -5.89 -3.49 9.47
N GLN A 98 -5.71 -4.02 8.26
CA GLN A 98 -4.40 -4.32 7.69
C GLN A 98 -3.63 -3.04 7.33
N CYS A 99 -4.29 -2.01 6.79
CA CYS A 99 -3.68 -0.69 6.55
C CYS A 99 -3.17 -0.07 7.85
N ILE A 100 -4.01 -0.02 8.88
CA ILE A 100 -3.62 0.54 10.19
C ILE A 100 -2.49 -0.29 10.83
N LYS A 101 -2.52 -1.61 10.69
CA LYS A 101 -1.45 -2.47 11.18
C LYS A 101 -0.11 -2.20 10.46
N THR A 102 -0.14 -2.04 9.14
CA THR A 102 1.06 -1.67 8.36
C THR A 102 1.63 -0.35 8.86
N SER A 103 0.79 0.69 9.01
CA SER A 103 1.23 2.00 9.49
C SER A 103 1.88 1.91 10.87
N ARG A 104 1.26 1.21 11.81
CA ARG A 104 1.81 1.03 13.15
C ARG A 104 3.17 0.32 13.12
N LEU A 105 3.30 -0.78 12.36
CA LEU A 105 4.55 -1.51 12.25
C LEU A 105 5.67 -0.69 11.60
N VAL A 106 5.34 0.13 10.60
CA VAL A 106 6.30 1.07 9.99
C VAL A 106 6.71 2.14 11.00
N ALA A 107 5.76 2.68 11.77
CA ALA A 107 6.05 3.66 12.81
C ALA A 107 6.93 3.06 13.93
N ASP A 108 6.62 1.85 14.38
CA ASP A 108 7.43 1.11 15.36
C ASP A 108 8.86 0.91 14.85
N GLU A 109 9.03 0.48 13.58
CA GLU A 109 10.33 0.27 12.94
C GLU A 109 11.14 1.57 12.81
N LEU A 110 10.46 2.72 12.64
CA LEU A 110 11.06 4.06 12.55
C LEU A 110 11.26 4.73 13.92
N GLY A 111 10.73 4.15 15.00
CA GLY A 111 10.76 4.74 16.34
C GLY A 111 9.89 6.00 16.46
N LEU A 112 8.77 6.07 15.74
CA LEU A 112 7.83 7.18 15.75
C LEU A 112 6.81 7.05 16.88
N SER A 113 6.42 8.17 17.48
CA SER A 113 5.27 8.27 18.38
C SER A 113 3.97 8.39 17.59
N GLU A 114 2.82 8.24 18.26
CA GLU A 114 1.49 8.41 17.65
C GLU A 114 1.28 9.84 17.12
N ASP A 115 1.98 10.81 17.69
CA ASP A 115 1.90 12.21 17.25
C ASP A 115 2.73 12.50 15.99
N ASP A 116 3.69 11.64 15.62
CA ASP A 116 4.59 11.86 14.50
C ASP A 116 4.01 11.41 13.15
N TYR A 117 3.02 10.51 13.16
CA TYR A 117 2.45 9.96 11.93
C TYR A 117 0.92 9.86 11.97
N MET A 118 0.33 9.61 10.81
CA MET A 118 -1.08 9.30 10.68
C MET A 118 -1.37 8.46 9.45
N SER A 119 -2.51 7.75 9.48
CA SER A 119 -3.01 6.99 8.33
C SER A 119 -4.22 7.71 7.73
N THR A 120 -4.28 7.80 6.41
CA THR A 120 -5.39 8.40 5.68
C THR A 120 -5.82 7.53 4.50
N PHE A 121 -6.98 7.84 3.91
CA PHE A 121 -7.55 7.11 2.78
C PHE A 121 -7.87 8.07 1.64
N GLN A 122 -7.32 7.77 0.45
CA GLN A 122 -7.40 8.57 -0.78
C GLN A 122 -8.39 8.00 -1.81
N SER A 123 -8.54 8.68 -2.94
CA SER A 123 -9.21 8.17 -4.16
C SER A 123 -10.68 7.82 -3.97
N ARG A 124 -11.39 8.54 -3.10
CA ARG A 124 -12.83 8.32 -2.93
C ARG A 124 -13.63 8.81 -4.14
N PHE A 125 -14.65 8.08 -4.50
CA PHE A 125 -15.58 8.48 -5.56
C PHE A 125 -17.02 8.02 -5.28
N GLY A 126 -17.98 8.59 -6.01
CA GLY A 126 -19.39 8.25 -5.86
C GLY A 126 -20.03 8.88 -4.62
N ARG A 127 -21.11 8.24 -4.10
CA ARG A 127 -21.95 8.80 -3.04
C ARG A 127 -21.90 8.02 -1.72
N ASP A 128 -21.23 6.89 -1.70
CA ASP A 128 -21.10 6.06 -0.51
C ASP A 128 -20.20 6.74 0.52
N GLU A 129 -20.38 6.42 1.79
CA GLU A 129 -19.40 6.76 2.81
C GLU A 129 -18.18 5.84 2.67
N TRP A 130 -16.99 6.43 2.60
CA TRP A 130 -15.72 5.72 2.49
C TRP A 130 -14.98 5.67 3.83
N LEU A 131 -13.92 4.87 3.88
CA LEU A 131 -13.02 4.80 5.03
C LEU A 131 -12.41 6.18 5.32
N LYS A 132 -12.33 6.50 6.60
CA LYS A 132 -11.80 7.79 7.10
C LYS A 132 -10.53 7.56 7.93
N PRO A 133 -9.71 8.61 8.12
CA PRO A 133 -9.84 9.99 7.62
C PRO A 133 -9.54 10.09 6.12
N TYR A 134 -10.20 11.02 5.43
CA TYR A 134 -9.94 11.28 4.01
C TYR A 134 -8.66 12.08 3.84
N THR A 135 -7.81 11.71 2.87
CA THR A 135 -6.50 12.34 2.69
C THR A 135 -6.64 13.83 2.36
N ASP A 136 -7.42 14.19 1.36
CA ASP A 136 -7.65 15.56 0.91
C ASP A 136 -8.14 16.49 2.04
N GLU A 137 -9.20 16.11 2.75
CA GLU A 137 -9.75 16.89 3.87
C GLU A 137 -8.76 17.00 5.03
N THR A 138 -8.05 15.92 5.33
CA THR A 138 -7.07 15.89 6.41
C THR A 138 -5.92 16.85 6.13
N LEU A 139 -5.35 16.78 4.93
CA LEU A 139 -4.21 17.62 4.57
C LEU A 139 -4.56 19.10 4.55
N GLN A 140 -5.78 19.47 4.14
CA GLN A 140 -6.27 20.85 4.22
C GLN A 140 -6.40 21.35 5.66
N GLY A 141 -6.70 20.49 6.62
CA GLY A 141 -6.83 20.86 8.02
C GLY A 141 -5.51 20.93 8.81
N LEU A 142 -4.46 20.24 8.38
CA LEU A 142 -3.20 20.14 9.10
C LEU A 142 -2.48 21.48 9.32
N PRO A 143 -2.43 22.44 8.37
CA PRO A 143 -1.75 23.72 8.57
C PRO A 143 -2.38 24.57 9.66
N GLU A 144 -3.70 24.55 9.82
CA GLU A 144 -4.43 25.23 10.90
C GLU A 144 -4.11 24.58 12.26
N ALA A 145 -3.90 23.26 12.29
CA ALA A 145 -3.47 22.53 13.47
C ALA A 145 -1.97 22.71 13.82
N GLY A 146 -1.24 23.53 13.06
CA GLY A 146 0.16 23.87 13.32
C GLY A 146 1.20 23.01 12.56
N VAL A 147 0.79 22.05 11.73
CA VAL A 147 1.70 21.25 10.89
C VAL A 147 2.08 22.06 9.67
N LYS A 148 3.34 22.44 9.53
CA LYS A 148 3.83 23.26 8.43
C LYS A 148 4.61 22.47 7.39
N SER A 149 5.15 21.31 7.77
CA SER A 149 5.85 20.41 6.87
C SER A 149 5.28 19.01 6.91
N LEU A 150 5.16 18.39 5.72
CA LEU A 150 4.52 17.08 5.53
C LEU A 150 5.36 16.20 4.62
N GLN A 151 5.50 14.94 4.99
CA GLN A 151 5.96 13.87 4.12
C GLN A 151 4.88 12.81 4.01
N ILE A 152 4.63 12.31 2.79
CA ILE A 152 3.57 11.33 2.52
C ILE A 152 4.09 10.18 1.69
N ILE A 153 3.66 8.97 2.04
CA ILE A 153 3.96 7.73 1.32
C ILE A 153 2.68 6.92 1.16
N CYS A 154 2.61 6.08 0.12
CA CYS A 154 1.45 5.25 -0.20
C CYS A 154 1.77 3.75 -0.04
N PRO A 155 1.76 3.16 1.18
CA PRO A 155 2.18 1.76 1.38
C PRO A 155 1.25 0.73 0.75
N GLY A 156 0.01 1.08 0.42
CA GLY A 156 -0.92 0.19 -0.29
C GLY A 156 -0.57 -0.03 -1.77
N PHE A 157 0.38 0.75 -2.30
CA PHE A 157 0.79 0.71 -3.70
C PHE A 157 2.20 0.16 -3.83
N SER A 158 2.36 -0.92 -4.59
CA SER A 158 3.67 -1.54 -4.84
C SER A 158 4.52 -0.73 -5.81
N ALA A 159 3.89 0.01 -6.71
CA ALA A 159 4.53 0.89 -7.69
C ALA A 159 3.73 2.18 -7.85
N ASP A 160 4.43 3.23 -8.28
CA ASP A 160 3.81 4.51 -8.58
C ASP A 160 2.83 4.40 -9.75
N CYS A 161 1.71 5.11 -9.63
CA CYS A 161 0.62 5.17 -10.58
C CYS A 161 -0.02 6.58 -10.55
N LEU A 162 -1.13 6.80 -11.26
CA LEU A 162 -1.81 8.09 -11.26
C LEU A 162 -2.26 8.50 -9.86
N GLU A 163 -2.80 7.57 -9.10
CA GLU A 163 -3.29 7.80 -7.73
C GLU A 163 -2.17 8.18 -6.75
N THR A 164 -0.93 7.86 -7.05
CA THR A 164 0.21 8.23 -6.20
C THR A 164 0.94 9.47 -6.70
N ILE A 165 1.15 9.59 -8.01
CA ILE A 165 1.92 10.70 -8.58
C ILE A 165 1.06 11.94 -8.75
N GLU A 166 -0.12 11.82 -9.38
CA GLU A 166 -0.99 12.96 -9.65
C GLU A 166 -1.81 13.32 -8.42
N GLU A 167 -2.62 12.39 -7.90
CA GLU A 167 -3.50 12.68 -6.76
C GLU A 167 -2.71 13.05 -5.51
N ILE A 168 -1.76 12.20 -5.08
CA ILE A 168 -1.01 12.44 -3.85
C ILE A 168 0.17 13.38 -4.08
N GLY A 169 0.96 13.18 -5.14
CA GLY A 169 2.17 13.95 -5.37
C GLY A 169 1.92 15.38 -5.85
N MET A 170 0.77 15.66 -6.50
CA MET A 170 0.47 16.97 -7.08
C MET A 170 -0.78 17.61 -6.47
N GLU A 171 -1.98 17.04 -6.62
CA GLU A 171 -3.22 17.65 -6.16
C GLU A 171 -3.25 17.83 -4.63
N ASN A 172 -2.94 16.80 -3.87
CA ASN A 172 -2.93 16.88 -2.42
C ASN A 172 -1.81 17.79 -1.87
N ARG A 173 -0.69 17.91 -2.60
CA ARG A 173 0.34 18.91 -2.31
C ARG A 173 -0.24 20.32 -2.43
N ASP A 174 -0.95 20.59 -3.53
CA ASP A 174 -1.51 21.92 -3.77
C ASP A 174 -2.55 22.26 -2.69
N TYR A 175 -3.41 21.33 -2.30
CA TYR A 175 -4.35 21.51 -1.18
C TYR A 175 -3.65 21.85 0.14
N PHE A 176 -2.57 21.15 0.49
CA PHE A 176 -1.83 21.40 1.71
C PHE A 176 -1.14 22.79 1.69
N ILE A 177 -0.51 23.16 0.57
CA ILE A 177 0.20 24.45 0.42
C ILE A 177 -0.80 25.60 0.41
N GLU A 178 -1.91 25.49 -0.33
CA GLU A 178 -2.98 26.51 -0.35
C GLU A 178 -3.62 26.73 1.02
N ALA A 179 -3.70 25.70 1.85
CA ALA A 179 -4.18 25.77 3.22
C ALA A 179 -3.16 26.40 4.21
N GLY A 180 -1.96 26.75 3.76
CA GLY A 180 -0.92 27.41 4.57
C GLY A 180 0.19 26.48 5.05
N GLY A 181 0.34 25.31 4.46
CA GLY A 181 1.52 24.46 4.59
C GLY A 181 2.73 25.09 3.86
N GLU A 182 3.93 24.76 4.30
CA GLU A 182 5.16 25.37 3.79
C GLU A 182 6.03 24.39 2.99
N ARG A 183 5.98 23.09 3.36
CA ARG A 183 6.79 22.04 2.73
C ARG A 183 5.96 20.76 2.62
N TYR A 184 5.85 20.24 1.42
CA TYR A 184 5.22 18.97 1.12
C TYR A 184 6.12 18.10 0.27
N GLU A 185 6.33 16.85 0.67
CA GLU A 185 7.18 15.91 -0.05
C GLU A 185 6.48 14.56 -0.18
N TYR A 186 6.36 14.09 -1.41
CA TYR A 186 5.94 12.75 -1.72
C TYR A 186 7.14 11.80 -1.72
N ILE A 187 7.05 10.74 -0.92
CA ILE A 187 8.03 9.65 -0.92
C ILE A 187 7.54 8.59 -1.91
N PRO A 188 8.29 8.29 -2.99
CA PRO A 188 7.87 7.34 -4.01
C PRO A 188 7.55 5.96 -3.42
N CYS A 189 6.61 5.25 -4.07
CA CYS A 189 6.37 3.84 -3.78
C CYS A 189 7.66 3.02 -3.93
N LEU A 190 7.66 1.81 -3.39
CA LEU A 190 8.85 0.96 -3.41
C LEU A 190 9.32 0.60 -4.83
N ASN A 191 8.42 0.57 -5.81
CA ASN A 191 8.73 0.30 -7.21
C ASN A 191 9.60 -0.98 -7.37
N ALA A 192 10.61 -0.95 -8.25
CA ALA A 192 11.55 -2.04 -8.48
C ALA A 192 12.85 -1.89 -7.67
N THR A 193 12.79 -1.31 -6.47
CA THR A 193 13.96 -1.24 -5.59
C THR A 193 14.42 -2.62 -5.13
N ALA A 194 15.70 -2.77 -4.86
CA ALA A 194 16.27 -4.06 -4.43
C ALA A 194 15.58 -4.58 -3.16
N ASN A 195 15.35 -3.73 -2.16
CA ASN A 195 14.68 -4.09 -0.90
C ASN A 195 13.24 -4.58 -1.14
N HIS A 196 12.51 -3.97 -2.08
CA HIS A 196 11.18 -4.41 -2.44
C HIS A 196 11.20 -5.76 -3.16
N ILE A 197 12.08 -5.93 -4.15
CA ILE A 197 12.24 -7.20 -4.87
C ILE A 197 12.58 -8.31 -3.90
N ASP A 198 13.49 -8.09 -2.95
CA ASP A 198 13.85 -9.07 -1.93
C ASP A 198 12.66 -9.41 -1.02
N SER A 199 11.88 -8.40 -0.59
CA SER A 199 10.69 -8.61 0.23
C SER A 199 9.63 -9.45 -0.48
N VAL A 200 9.35 -9.14 -1.75
CA VAL A 200 8.39 -9.89 -2.59
C VAL A 200 8.91 -11.30 -2.87
N SER A 201 10.19 -11.47 -3.19
CA SER A 201 10.80 -12.78 -3.43
C SER A 201 10.72 -13.66 -2.20
N TYR A 202 10.97 -13.10 -1.01
CA TYR A 202 10.90 -13.85 0.24
C TYR A 202 9.47 -14.27 0.57
N THR A 203 8.51 -13.35 0.46
CA THR A 203 7.10 -13.63 0.78
C THR A 203 6.44 -14.61 -0.20
N HIS A 204 6.74 -14.49 -1.50
CA HIS A 204 6.04 -15.23 -2.54
C HIS A 204 6.77 -16.50 -2.98
N LEU A 205 8.10 -16.57 -2.86
CA LEU A 205 8.89 -17.69 -3.36
C LEU A 205 9.49 -18.55 -2.25
N ARG A 206 9.94 -17.97 -1.13
CA ARG A 206 10.69 -18.67 -0.08
C ARG A 206 9.89 -19.02 1.18
N ALA A 207 8.73 -18.44 1.41
CA ALA A 207 7.92 -18.65 2.62
C ALA A 207 7.53 -20.13 2.88
N HIS A 208 7.74 -21.03 1.92
CA HIS A 208 7.46 -22.46 2.03
C HIS A 208 8.67 -23.35 2.39
N GLU A 209 9.90 -22.84 2.33
CA GLU A 209 11.08 -23.66 2.67
C GLU A 209 11.28 -23.91 4.17
N THR A 210 10.65 -23.10 5.03
CA THR A 210 10.80 -23.18 6.48
C THR A 210 9.81 -24.10 7.19
N ARG A 211 8.86 -24.72 6.49
CA ARG A 211 7.85 -25.63 7.09
C ARG A 211 8.17 -27.14 6.99
N THR A 212 9.28 -27.53 6.39
CA THR A 212 9.58 -28.95 6.20
C THR A 212 10.53 -29.57 7.23
N HIS A 213 10.93 -28.83 8.27
CA HIS A 213 11.78 -29.36 9.34
C HIS A 213 11.27 -28.94 10.72
N ARG A 214 10.17 -29.58 11.17
CA ARG A 214 9.89 -29.88 12.59
C ARG A 214 8.93 -31.02 12.71
#